data_9b789ea40ab9873b45ef93cfe6dad69f
#
_entry.id   9b789ea40ab9873b45ef93cfe6dad69f
#
_cell.length_a   1.000
_cell.length_b   1.000
_cell.length_c   1.000
_cell.angle_alpha   90.00
_cell.angle_beta   90.00
_cell.angle_gamma   90.00
#
_symmetry.space_group_name_H-M   'P 1'
#
loop_
_entity.id
_entity.type
_entity.pdbx_description
1 polymer ?
#
loop_
_entity_poly.entity_id
_entity_poly.type
_entity_poly.pdbx_seq_one_letter_code
_entity_poly.pdbx_strand_id
1 'polypeptide(L)'
;SIIQNKLFANIAVIMKSNYIHFICHGNIHETHKDKYIGTTNVPLSDKGKMELKKLDHNMKYPGATALFTSPLKRCKETCEILYPNMKPIVIDQLSECNFGEWEGKTADELKDDELFKQWIGGSSEVKPPHGESSADFTRRICHMFEDIVTGLMKTGTTDAIIVTHGGVIMTLLAIYGLPQAKPFDWVMDGGYGYSIRITPMLWQRDKVSEVFQKIPLPKEDGEE
;
A
#
# COMPACT_ATOMS: atom_id res chain seq x y z
N SER A 1 -8.87 -35.65 -22.80
CA SER A 1 -7.66 -36.31 -22.31
C SER A 1 -7.06 -35.51 -21.12
N ILE A 2 -6.25 -36.15 -20.29
CA ILE A 2 -5.60 -35.55 -19.13
C ILE A 2 -4.76 -34.29 -19.53
N ILE A 3 -4.17 -34.32 -20.72
CA ILE A 3 -3.39 -33.22 -21.29
C ILE A 3 -4.30 -32.03 -21.63
N GLN A 4 -5.45 -32.27 -22.22
CA GLN A 4 -6.43 -31.22 -22.51
C GLN A 4 -6.97 -30.59 -21.22
N ASN A 5 -7.29 -31.39 -20.22
CA ASN A 5 -7.77 -30.88 -18.93
C ASN A 5 -6.72 -30.05 -18.20
N LYS A 6 -5.42 -30.43 -18.25
CA LYS A 6 -4.33 -29.62 -17.73
C LYS A 6 -4.14 -28.32 -18.52
N LEU A 7 -4.28 -28.37 -19.84
CA LEU A 7 -4.19 -27.18 -20.70
C LEU A 7 -5.33 -26.20 -20.41
N PHE A 8 -6.58 -26.69 -20.31
CA PHE A 8 -7.72 -25.86 -19.94
C PHE A 8 -7.64 -25.32 -18.52
N ALA A 9 -7.15 -26.10 -17.56
CA ALA A 9 -6.91 -25.65 -16.22
C ALA A 9 -5.85 -24.54 -16.18
N ASN A 10 -4.76 -24.68 -16.93
CA ASN A 10 -3.73 -23.65 -17.04
C ASN A 10 -4.23 -22.39 -17.72
N ILE A 11 -5.04 -22.51 -18.79
CA ILE A 11 -5.66 -21.36 -19.45
C ILE A 11 -6.65 -20.66 -18.52
N ALA A 12 -7.44 -21.40 -17.76
CA ALA A 12 -8.38 -20.83 -16.79
C ALA A 12 -7.66 -20.09 -15.65
N VAL A 13 -6.50 -20.57 -15.20
CA VAL A 13 -5.64 -19.88 -14.22
C VAL A 13 -5.05 -18.59 -14.81
N ILE A 14 -4.62 -18.62 -16.08
CA ILE A 14 -4.07 -17.45 -16.79
C ILE A 14 -5.14 -16.37 -17.03
N MET A 15 -6.43 -16.75 -17.10
CA MET A 15 -7.55 -15.82 -17.37
C MET A 15 -8.20 -15.23 -16.11
N LYS A 16 -7.84 -15.71 -14.90
CA LYS A 16 -8.40 -15.17 -13.66
C LYS A 16 -7.76 -13.83 -13.31
N SER A 17 -8.60 -12.84 -12.99
CA SER A 17 -8.16 -11.59 -12.41
C SER A 17 -7.65 -11.81 -10.98
N ASN A 18 -6.67 -11.01 -10.59
CA ASN A 18 -6.20 -10.91 -9.21
C ASN A 18 -6.70 -9.58 -8.62
N TYR A 19 -7.09 -9.61 -7.36
CA TYR A 19 -7.53 -8.43 -6.62
C TYR A 19 -6.52 -8.15 -5.51
N ILE A 20 -6.08 -6.90 -5.44
CA ILE A 20 -5.23 -6.42 -4.36
C ILE A 20 -5.94 -5.27 -3.67
N HIS A 21 -6.00 -5.35 -2.33
CA HIS A 21 -6.63 -4.36 -1.49
C HIS A 21 -5.54 -3.66 -0.68
N PHE A 22 -5.23 -2.42 -1.03
CA PHE A 22 -4.30 -1.60 -0.29
C PHE A 22 -5.00 -0.90 0.87
N ILE A 23 -4.43 -1.01 2.06
CA ILE A 23 -4.91 -0.32 3.26
C ILE A 23 -3.74 0.48 3.85
N CYS A 24 -3.96 1.78 4.04
CA CYS A 24 -3.04 2.62 4.79
C CYS A 24 -3.18 2.31 6.28
N HIS A 25 -2.05 2.20 7.00
CA HIS A 25 -2.07 2.03 8.45
C HIS A 25 -2.91 3.11 9.15
N GLY A 26 -3.38 2.81 10.35
CA GLY A 26 -4.12 3.75 11.18
C GLY A 26 -3.28 4.96 11.62
N ASN A 27 -3.92 5.89 12.31
CA ASN A 27 -3.30 7.15 12.70
C ASN A 27 -2.27 6.99 13.82
N ILE A 28 -1.19 7.74 13.69
CA ILE A 28 -0.14 7.88 14.70
C ILE A 28 -0.40 9.10 15.59
N HIS A 29 0.41 9.29 16.64
CA HIS A 29 0.20 10.37 17.58
C HIS A 29 0.32 11.76 16.91
N GLU A 30 -0.50 12.71 17.35
CA GLU A 30 -0.59 14.06 16.80
C GLU A 30 0.72 14.86 16.85
N THR A 31 1.64 14.49 17.74
CA THR A 31 3.00 15.08 17.81
C THR A 31 3.80 14.86 16.52
N HIS A 32 3.40 13.89 15.68
CA HIS A 32 4.03 13.62 14.39
C HIS A 32 3.33 14.32 13.22
N LYS A 33 2.27 15.08 13.50
CA LYS A 33 1.53 15.80 12.46
C LYS A 33 2.45 16.73 11.68
N ASP A 34 2.27 16.73 10.36
CA ASP A 34 3.05 17.54 9.42
C ASP A 34 4.56 17.24 9.41
N LYS A 35 5.01 16.21 10.09
CA LYS A 35 6.40 15.73 10.08
C LYS A 35 6.59 14.64 9.04
N TYR A 36 7.78 14.59 8.48
CA TYR A 36 8.20 13.49 7.62
C TYR A 36 8.48 12.26 8.48
N ILE A 37 7.57 11.31 8.46
CA ILE A 37 7.67 10.03 9.16
C ILE A 37 7.72 8.93 8.12
N GLY A 38 8.90 8.41 7.87
CA GLY A 38 9.16 7.33 6.92
C GLY A 38 9.47 6.03 7.63
N THR A 39 10.75 5.72 7.76
CA THR A 39 11.22 4.48 8.40
C THR A 39 11.27 4.54 9.93
N THR A 40 11.04 5.70 10.53
CA THR A 40 10.89 5.80 11.99
C THR A 40 9.76 4.90 12.46
N ASN A 41 10.06 3.99 13.38
CA ASN A 41 9.14 2.92 13.79
C ASN A 41 8.13 3.40 14.86
N VAL A 42 7.29 4.35 14.48
CA VAL A 42 6.25 4.93 15.33
C VAL A 42 5.05 4.00 15.39
N PRO A 43 4.53 3.68 16.59
CA PRO A 43 3.30 2.90 16.73
C PRO A 43 2.05 3.72 16.40
N LEU A 44 0.91 3.05 16.26
CA LEU A 44 -0.38 3.72 16.27
C LEU A 44 -0.58 4.45 17.60
N SER A 45 -1.26 5.60 17.56
CA SER A 45 -1.76 6.23 18.78
C SER A 45 -2.94 5.43 19.35
N ASP A 46 -3.22 5.62 20.63
CA ASP A 46 -4.42 5.02 21.23
C ASP A 46 -5.70 5.48 20.53
N LYS A 47 -5.76 6.75 20.16
CA LYS A 47 -6.84 7.31 19.33
C LYS A 47 -6.92 6.63 17.96
N GLY A 48 -5.77 6.44 17.29
CA GLY A 48 -5.71 5.75 16.00
C GLY A 48 -6.19 4.31 16.07
N LYS A 49 -5.87 3.58 17.14
CA LYS A 49 -6.38 2.23 17.40
C LYS A 49 -7.90 2.22 17.59
N MET A 50 -8.43 3.19 18.34
CA MET A 50 -9.88 3.33 18.54
C MET A 50 -10.61 3.66 17.23
N GLU A 51 -10.05 4.54 16.42
CA GLU A 51 -10.60 4.90 15.11
C GLU A 51 -10.65 3.70 14.16
N LEU A 52 -9.59 2.87 14.12
CA LEU A 52 -9.59 1.63 13.35
C LEU A 52 -10.66 0.63 13.82
N LYS A 53 -10.81 0.44 15.13
CA LYS A 53 -11.84 -0.44 15.69
C LYS A 53 -13.23 0.05 15.34
N LYS A 54 -13.45 1.36 15.36
CA LYS A 54 -14.72 1.97 14.97
C LYS A 54 -15.00 1.78 13.48
N LEU A 55 -13.99 1.95 12.63
CA LEU A 55 -14.10 1.69 11.19
C LEU A 55 -14.44 0.21 10.93
N ASP A 56 -13.74 -0.71 11.57
CA ASP A 56 -13.98 -2.15 11.44
C ASP A 56 -15.38 -2.56 11.89
N HIS A 57 -15.90 -1.90 12.93
CA HIS A 57 -17.26 -2.13 13.40
C HIS A 57 -18.33 -1.58 12.46
N ASN A 58 -18.13 -0.38 11.91
CA ASN A 58 -19.15 0.35 11.15
C ASN A 58 -19.08 0.14 9.64
N MET A 59 -17.95 -0.33 9.14
CA MET A 59 -17.64 -0.47 7.71
C MET A 59 -17.22 -1.90 7.41
N LYS A 60 -17.16 -2.23 6.13
CA LYS A 60 -16.79 -3.56 5.64
C LYS A 60 -15.43 -3.50 4.96
N TYR A 61 -14.46 -4.17 5.56
CA TYR A 61 -13.15 -4.41 4.94
C TYR A 61 -13.18 -5.66 4.06
N PRO A 62 -12.42 -5.69 2.94
CA PRO A 62 -12.34 -6.86 2.09
C PRO A 62 -11.69 -8.02 2.83
N GLY A 63 -12.18 -9.24 2.54
CA GLY A 63 -11.49 -10.48 2.90
C GLY A 63 -10.49 -10.89 1.83
N ALA A 64 -9.48 -11.65 2.21
CA ALA A 64 -8.53 -12.26 1.28
C ALA A 64 -7.87 -13.49 1.90
N THR A 65 -7.19 -14.28 1.06
CA THR A 65 -6.44 -15.46 1.51
C THR A 65 -4.98 -15.14 1.84
N ALA A 66 -4.47 -14.02 1.36
CA ALA A 66 -3.12 -13.54 1.65
C ALA A 66 -3.15 -12.14 2.26
N LEU A 67 -2.33 -11.93 3.28
CA LEU A 67 -2.15 -10.65 3.96
C LEU A 67 -0.66 -10.32 4.00
N PHE A 68 -0.28 -9.19 3.41
CA PHE A 68 1.07 -8.65 3.44
C PHE A 68 1.12 -7.37 4.27
N THR A 69 2.22 -7.13 4.94
CA THR A 69 2.42 -5.92 5.75
C THR A 69 3.84 -5.38 5.65
N SER A 70 3.94 -4.06 5.75
CA SER A 70 5.20 -3.39 6.08
C SER A 70 5.72 -3.89 7.45
N PRO A 71 7.04 -3.89 7.68
CA PRO A 71 7.62 -4.30 8.96
C PRO A 71 7.38 -3.31 10.10
N LEU A 72 6.92 -2.09 9.79
CA LEU A 72 6.77 -1.04 10.79
C LEU A 72 5.57 -1.28 11.70
N LYS A 73 5.72 -0.96 12.98
CA LYS A 73 4.72 -1.25 14.04
C LYS A 73 3.32 -0.79 13.66
N ARG A 74 3.16 0.44 13.15
CA ARG A 74 1.86 0.99 12.78
C ARG A 74 1.12 0.16 11.73
N CYS A 75 1.83 -0.51 10.83
CA CYS A 75 1.22 -1.42 9.86
C CYS A 75 0.88 -2.77 10.48
N LYS A 76 1.76 -3.34 11.30
CA LYS A 76 1.51 -4.60 12.02
C LYS A 76 0.33 -4.48 12.98
N GLU A 77 0.27 -3.40 13.75
CA GLU A 77 -0.85 -3.12 14.66
C GLU A 77 -2.17 -2.92 13.90
N THR A 78 -2.14 -2.30 12.73
CA THR A 78 -3.32 -2.21 11.85
C THR A 78 -3.80 -3.59 11.42
N CYS A 79 -2.89 -4.50 11.03
CA CYS A 79 -3.22 -5.88 10.71
C CYS A 79 -3.85 -6.61 11.90
N GLU A 80 -3.32 -6.45 13.11
CA GLU A 80 -3.83 -7.08 14.33
C GLU A 80 -5.27 -6.65 14.64
N ILE A 81 -5.60 -5.38 14.37
CA ILE A 81 -6.93 -4.84 14.60
C ILE A 81 -7.92 -5.28 13.52
N LEU A 82 -7.56 -5.16 12.24
CA LEU A 82 -8.47 -5.41 11.12
C LEU A 82 -8.55 -6.90 10.73
N TYR A 83 -7.47 -7.64 10.92
CA TYR A 83 -7.35 -9.04 10.51
C TYR A 83 -6.75 -9.91 11.62
N PRO A 84 -7.38 -9.98 12.81
CA PRO A 84 -6.80 -10.65 13.99
C PRO A 84 -6.60 -12.15 13.81
N ASN A 85 -7.32 -12.77 12.88
CA ASN A 85 -7.28 -14.21 12.63
C ASN A 85 -6.32 -14.59 11.48
N MET A 86 -5.61 -13.63 10.89
CA MET A 86 -4.64 -13.86 9.83
C MET A 86 -3.22 -13.56 10.33
N LYS A 87 -2.26 -14.39 9.90
CA LYS A 87 -0.85 -14.12 10.14
C LYS A 87 -0.30 -13.37 8.92
N PRO A 88 0.10 -12.10 9.04
CA PRO A 88 0.64 -11.35 7.92
C PRO A 88 2.02 -11.84 7.50
N ILE A 89 2.27 -11.81 6.20
CA ILE A 89 3.59 -11.98 5.61
C ILE A 89 4.26 -10.59 5.61
N VAL A 90 5.37 -10.48 6.34
CA VAL A 90 6.12 -9.23 6.44
C VAL A 90 7.04 -9.08 5.24
N ILE A 91 6.94 -7.95 4.55
CA ILE A 91 7.79 -7.58 3.42
C ILE A 91 8.49 -6.26 3.73
N ASP A 92 9.80 -6.29 3.91
CA ASP A 92 10.59 -5.12 4.30
C ASP A 92 10.50 -3.98 3.27
N GLN A 93 10.41 -4.32 1.99
CA GLN A 93 10.29 -3.36 0.89
C GLN A 93 8.94 -2.62 0.84
N LEU A 94 7.96 -3.00 1.67
CA LEU A 94 6.72 -2.24 1.87
C LEU A 94 6.87 -1.04 2.80
N SER A 95 8.06 -0.81 3.35
CA SER A 95 8.34 0.34 4.22
C SER A 95 8.15 1.67 3.48
N GLU A 96 7.75 2.69 4.23
CA GLU A 96 7.68 4.07 3.72
C GLU A 96 9.06 4.58 3.28
N CYS A 97 9.10 5.69 2.59
CA CYS A 97 10.34 6.35 2.19
C CYS A 97 11.24 6.61 3.39
N ASN A 98 12.52 6.29 3.25
CA ASN A 98 13.51 6.63 4.28
C ASN A 98 13.92 8.09 4.11
N PHE A 99 13.44 8.94 5.01
CA PHE A 99 13.76 10.36 4.99
C PHE A 99 15.10 10.73 5.66
N GLY A 100 15.85 9.75 6.14
CA GLY A 100 17.17 9.96 6.73
C GLY A 100 17.15 11.04 7.81
N GLU A 101 18.00 12.08 7.69
CA GLU A 101 18.07 13.17 8.66
C GLU A 101 16.83 14.09 8.65
N TRP A 102 15.94 13.97 7.67
CA TRP A 102 14.66 14.71 7.67
C TRP A 102 13.57 14.02 8.48
N GLU A 103 13.79 12.80 8.94
CA GLU A 103 12.84 12.09 9.80
C GLU A 103 12.50 12.93 11.06
N GLY A 104 11.19 13.04 11.32
CA GLY A 104 10.68 13.78 12.47
C GLY A 104 10.69 15.30 12.34
N LYS A 105 11.07 15.84 11.18
CA LYS A 105 11.08 17.28 10.90
C LYS A 105 9.90 17.66 10.01
N THR A 106 9.44 18.90 10.17
CA THR A 106 8.41 19.52 9.31
C THR A 106 9.03 20.16 8.08
N ALA A 107 8.23 20.44 7.06
CA ALA A 107 8.67 21.20 5.90
C ALA A 107 9.17 22.61 6.28
N ASP A 108 8.56 23.24 7.28
CA ASP A 108 8.98 24.56 7.77
C ASP A 108 10.37 24.51 8.42
N GLU A 109 10.66 23.47 9.19
CA GLU A 109 12.00 23.26 9.77
C GLU A 109 13.07 22.98 8.72
N LEU A 110 12.68 22.46 7.55
CA LEU A 110 13.57 22.11 6.44
C LEU A 110 13.63 23.17 5.33
N LYS A 111 12.89 24.25 5.43
CA LYS A 111 12.75 25.25 4.35
C LYS A 111 14.06 25.88 3.88
N ASP A 112 15.07 25.94 4.74
CA ASP A 112 16.38 26.53 4.44
C ASP A 112 17.44 25.47 4.03
N ASP A 113 17.07 24.17 4.03
CA ASP A 113 17.93 23.08 3.57
C ASP A 113 17.94 23.03 2.05
N GLU A 114 19.11 23.18 1.42
CA GLU A 114 19.23 23.22 -0.04
C GLU A 114 18.86 21.88 -0.72
N LEU A 115 19.15 20.74 -0.09
CA LEU A 115 18.75 19.44 -0.62
C LEU A 115 17.23 19.27 -0.54
N PHE A 116 16.63 19.72 0.55
CA PHE A 116 15.17 19.68 0.70
C PHE A 116 14.46 20.55 -0.34
N LYS A 117 14.97 21.75 -0.62
CA LYS A 117 14.43 22.62 -1.68
C LYS A 117 14.46 21.96 -3.04
N GLN A 118 15.55 21.28 -3.39
CA GLN A 118 15.68 20.53 -4.64
C GLN A 118 14.71 19.34 -4.67
N TRP A 119 14.61 18.61 -3.57
CA TRP A 119 13.71 17.46 -3.45
C TRP A 119 12.25 17.86 -3.61
N ILE A 120 11.79 18.89 -2.89
CA ILE A 120 10.41 19.39 -2.98
C ILE A 120 10.12 20.04 -4.34
N GLY A 121 11.16 20.56 -5.01
CA GLY A 121 11.10 21.09 -6.38
C GLY A 121 11.00 20.00 -7.47
N GLY A 122 10.97 18.72 -7.10
CA GLY A 122 10.77 17.61 -8.01
C GLY A 122 12.03 16.91 -8.49
N SER A 123 13.20 17.18 -7.92
CA SER A 123 14.44 16.46 -8.24
C SER A 123 14.40 15.05 -7.66
N SER A 124 14.18 14.04 -8.52
CA SER A 124 14.00 12.65 -8.10
C SER A 124 15.28 11.96 -7.61
N GLU A 125 16.45 12.47 -7.98
CA GLU A 125 17.76 11.90 -7.62
C GLU A 125 18.33 12.46 -6.31
N VAL A 126 17.78 13.57 -5.82
CA VAL A 126 18.19 14.16 -4.55
C VAL A 126 17.66 13.31 -3.40
N LYS A 127 18.49 13.07 -2.42
CA LYS A 127 18.13 12.30 -1.23
C LYS A 127 18.52 13.03 0.05
N PRO A 128 17.75 12.85 1.13
CA PRO A 128 18.19 13.31 2.44
C PRO A 128 19.46 12.57 2.85
N PRO A 129 20.34 13.19 3.63
CA PRO A 129 21.47 12.50 4.22
C PRO A 129 21.00 11.24 4.97
N HIS A 130 21.67 10.10 4.72
CA HIS A 130 21.31 8.78 5.27
C HIS A 130 19.91 8.24 4.89
N GLY A 131 19.27 8.84 3.90
CA GLY A 131 17.96 8.42 3.39
C GLY A 131 18.01 7.92 1.95
N GLU A 132 16.84 7.79 1.35
CA GLU A 132 16.69 7.40 -0.05
C GLU A 132 16.08 8.53 -0.90
N SER A 133 16.46 8.58 -2.18
CA SER A 133 15.86 9.49 -3.14
C SER A 133 14.44 9.04 -3.53
N SER A 134 13.65 9.94 -4.09
CA SER A 134 12.35 9.58 -4.67
C SER A 134 12.48 8.52 -5.76
N ALA A 135 13.55 8.57 -6.57
CA ALA A 135 13.82 7.57 -7.60
C ALA A 135 14.13 6.19 -7.00
N ASP A 136 14.96 6.12 -5.96
CA ASP A 136 15.28 4.86 -5.28
C ASP A 136 14.06 4.27 -4.57
N PHE A 137 13.27 5.11 -3.90
CA PHE A 137 12.01 4.72 -3.28
C PHE A 137 11.06 4.11 -4.31
N THR A 138 10.81 4.82 -5.41
CA THR A 138 9.93 4.37 -6.49
C THR A 138 10.40 3.05 -7.07
N ARG A 139 11.70 2.92 -7.36
CA ARG A 139 12.27 1.67 -7.90
C ARG A 139 12.08 0.50 -6.93
N ARG A 140 12.30 0.71 -5.64
CA ARG A 140 12.16 -0.30 -4.60
C ARG A 140 10.73 -0.82 -4.50
N ILE A 141 9.75 0.07 -4.42
CA ILE A 141 8.35 -0.32 -4.27
C ILE A 141 7.76 -0.91 -5.55
N CYS A 142 8.15 -0.42 -6.71
CA CYS A 142 7.72 -1.00 -8.00
C CYS A 142 8.24 -2.42 -8.18
N HIS A 143 9.50 -2.67 -7.87
CA HIS A 143 10.09 -4.01 -7.93
C HIS A 143 9.37 -4.99 -7.02
N MET A 144 9.16 -4.58 -5.77
CA MET A 144 8.40 -5.36 -4.79
C MET A 144 6.98 -5.65 -5.26
N PHE A 145 6.27 -4.65 -5.77
CA PHE A 145 4.89 -4.81 -6.23
C PHE A 145 4.78 -5.79 -7.40
N GLU A 146 5.64 -5.67 -8.39
CA GLU A 146 5.68 -6.60 -9.53
C GLU A 146 6.01 -8.03 -9.06
N ASP A 147 6.88 -8.21 -8.08
CA ASP A 147 7.18 -9.51 -7.48
C ASP A 147 5.96 -10.11 -6.76
N ILE A 148 5.22 -9.30 -6.01
CA ILE A 148 3.97 -9.74 -5.37
C ILE A 148 2.95 -10.19 -6.43
N VAL A 149 2.72 -9.39 -7.47
CA VAL A 149 1.78 -9.73 -8.55
C VAL A 149 2.18 -11.04 -9.22
N THR A 150 3.46 -11.20 -9.55
CA THR A 150 3.99 -12.43 -10.14
C THR A 150 3.76 -13.63 -9.21
N GLY A 151 4.00 -13.47 -7.91
CA GLY A 151 3.77 -14.50 -6.90
C GLY A 151 2.31 -14.92 -6.79
N LEU A 152 1.39 -13.95 -6.78
CA LEU A 152 -0.05 -14.21 -6.75
C LEU A 152 -0.52 -15.00 -7.99
N MET A 153 -0.03 -14.63 -9.15
CA MET A 153 -0.34 -15.32 -10.40
C MET A 153 0.20 -16.75 -10.40
N LYS A 154 1.43 -16.97 -9.95
CA LYS A 154 2.05 -18.30 -9.88
C LYS A 154 1.36 -19.24 -8.90
N THR A 155 0.89 -18.73 -7.77
CA THR A 155 0.22 -19.53 -6.73
C THR A 155 -1.28 -19.69 -6.95
N GLY A 156 -1.85 -18.96 -7.93
CA GLY A 156 -3.28 -18.91 -8.15
C GLY A 156 -4.06 -18.21 -7.04
N THR A 157 -3.39 -17.37 -6.26
CA THR A 157 -4.00 -16.56 -5.20
C THR A 157 -4.74 -15.39 -5.84
N THR A 158 -6.07 -15.36 -5.74
CA THR A 158 -6.89 -14.36 -6.43
C THR A 158 -7.07 -13.07 -5.65
N ASP A 159 -6.95 -13.10 -4.33
CA ASP A 159 -7.20 -11.96 -3.45
C ASP A 159 -6.09 -11.81 -2.42
N ALA A 160 -5.53 -10.61 -2.31
CA ALA A 160 -4.53 -10.25 -1.34
C ALA A 160 -4.81 -8.87 -0.72
N ILE A 161 -4.47 -8.74 0.55
CA ILE A 161 -4.49 -7.47 1.27
C ILE A 161 -3.04 -7.04 1.49
N ILE A 162 -2.76 -5.76 1.27
CA ILE A 162 -1.46 -5.15 1.55
C ILE A 162 -1.68 -3.98 2.49
N VAL A 163 -1.19 -4.10 3.73
CA VAL A 163 -1.19 -3.01 4.71
C VAL A 163 0.16 -2.32 4.65
N THR A 164 0.16 -1.06 4.27
CA THR A 164 1.37 -0.28 4.06
C THR A 164 1.14 1.21 4.33
N HIS A 165 1.89 2.07 3.70
CA HIS A 165 1.95 3.51 3.96
C HIS A 165 1.32 4.32 2.82
N GLY A 166 0.86 5.53 3.14
CA GLY A 166 0.25 6.42 2.18
C GLY A 166 1.14 6.72 0.97
N GLY A 167 2.42 7.00 1.19
CA GLY A 167 3.36 7.29 0.11
C GLY A 167 3.59 6.10 -0.83
N VAL A 168 3.61 4.88 -0.29
CA VAL A 168 3.72 3.64 -1.08
C VAL A 168 2.47 3.45 -1.94
N ILE A 169 1.29 3.55 -1.35
CA ILE A 169 0.01 3.34 -2.06
C ILE A 169 -0.18 4.38 -3.16
N MET A 170 -0.01 5.65 -2.83
CA MET A 170 -0.17 6.76 -3.77
C MET A 170 0.76 6.65 -4.97
N THR A 171 2.03 6.30 -4.73
CA THR A 171 3.02 6.13 -5.78
C THR A 171 2.72 4.93 -6.66
N LEU A 172 2.37 3.78 -6.09
CA LEU A 172 2.02 2.59 -6.86
C LEU A 172 0.78 2.81 -7.72
N LEU A 173 -0.26 3.47 -7.19
CA LEU A 173 -1.47 3.77 -7.94
C LEU A 173 -1.24 4.81 -9.05
N ALA A 174 -0.35 5.77 -8.84
CA ALA A 174 0.04 6.71 -9.88
C ALA A 174 0.75 6.03 -11.06
N ILE A 175 1.55 4.99 -10.78
CA ILE A 175 2.32 4.28 -11.80
C ILE A 175 1.48 3.18 -12.48
N TYR A 176 0.76 2.38 -11.70
CA TYR A 176 0.09 1.17 -12.19
C TYR A 176 -1.43 1.30 -12.27
N GLY A 177 -2.03 2.33 -11.69
CA GLY A 177 -3.47 2.47 -11.58
C GLY A 177 -4.13 3.10 -12.81
N LEU A 178 -5.33 2.63 -13.13
CA LEU A 178 -6.26 3.28 -14.04
C LEU A 178 -7.51 3.71 -13.26
N PRO A 179 -8.05 4.91 -13.51
CA PRO A 179 -7.59 5.93 -14.46
C PRO A 179 -6.23 6.51 -14.07
N GLN A 180 -5.45 6.91 -15.06
CA GLN A 180 -4.16 7.57 -14.81
C GLN A 180 -4.36 8.87 -14.04
N ALA A 181 -3.62 9.03 -12.95
CA ALA A 181 -3.67 10.18 -12.07
C ALA A 181 -2.31 10.41 -11.40
N LYS A 182 -2.15 11.57 -10.80
CA LYS A 182 -0.94 11.91 -10.02
C LYS A 182 -1.02 11.28 -8.62
N PRO A 183 0.11 11.11 -7.91
CA PRO A 183 0.09 10.54 -6.56
C PRO A 183 -0.91 11.21 -5.61
N PHE A 184 -0.98 12.54 -5.60
CA PHE A 184 -1.91 13.28 -4.73
C PHE A 184 -3.40 13.09 -5.04
N ASP A 185 -3.75 12.58 -6.22
CA ASP A 185 -5.13 12.23 -6.54
C ASP A 185 -5.57 10.94 -5.82
N TRP A 186 -4.62 10.14 -5.34
CA TRP A 186 -4.82 8.90 -4.61
C TRP A 186 -4.62 9.02 -3.09
N VAL A 187 -4.74 10.22 -2.54
CA VAL A 187 -4.64 10.45 -1.10
C VAL A 187 -5.71 9.68 -0.33
N MET A 188 -5.37 9.18 0.85
CA MET A 188 -6.29 8.50 1.73
C MET A 188 -5.98 8.80 3.20
N ASP A 189 -6.98 8.67 4.05
CA ASP A 189 -6.82 8.74 5.50
C ASP A 189 -6.37 7.38 6.07
N GLY A 190 -5.88 7.39 7.31
CA GLY A 190 -5.49 6.17 8.02
C GLY A 190 -6.66 5.19 8.15
N GLY A 191 -6.40 3.93 7.84
CA GLY A 191 -7.41 2.88 7.79
C GLY A 191 -8.19 2.79 6.49
N TYR A 192 -8.01 3.73 5.58
CA TYR A 192 -8.63 3.73 4.24
C TYR A 192 -7.64 3.25 3.18
N GLY A 193 -8.15 2.94 2.02
CA GLY A 193 -7.33 2.53 0.90
C GLY A 193 -8.13 2.32 -0.38
N TYR A 194 -7.58 1.49 -1.26
CA TYR A 194 -8.12 1.23 -2.59
C TYR A 194 -7.99 -0.23 -2.96
N SER A 195 -8.98 -0.72 -3.69
CA SER A 195 -8.94 -2.04 -4.33
C SER A 195 -8.64 -1.91 -5.81
N ILE A 196 -7.72 -2.74 -6.28
CA ILE A 196 -7.34 -2.83 -7.68
C ILE A 196 -7.65 -4.21 -8.23
N ARG A 197 -8.00 -4.25 -9.52
CA ARG A 197 -8.16 -5.47 -10.30
C ARG A 197 -7.04 -5.58 -11.32
N ILE A 198 -6.31 -6.68 -11.27
CA ILE A 198 -5.25 -7.01 -12.21
C ILE A 198 -5.79 -8.05 -13.19
N THR A 199 -6.07 -7.62 -14.41
CA THR A 199 -6.43 -8.50 -15.51
C THR A 199 -5.15 -8.98 -16.17
N PRO A 200 -4.90 -10.30 -16.29
CA PRO A 200 -3.62 -10.82 -16.80
C PRO A 200 -3.20 -10.25 -18.15
N MET A 201 -4.11 -10.16 -19.10
CA MET A 201 -3.80 -9.61 -20.44
C MET A 201 -3.38 -8.13 -20.38
N LEU A 202 -4.11 -7.30 -19.62
CA LEU A 202 -3.81 -5.89 -19.47
C LEU A 202 -2.48 -5.68 -18.74
N TRP A 203 -2.24 -6.49 -17.71
CA TRP A 203 -0.99 -6.46 -16.94
C TRP A 203 0.23 -6.85 -17.78
N GLN A 204 0.11 -7.92 -18.58
CA GLN A 204 1.20 -8.35 -19.46
C GLN A 204 1.51 -7.35 -20.57
N ARG A 205 0.47 -6.71 -21.12
CA ARG A 205 0.64 -5.74 -22.21
C ARG A 205 1.17 -4.39 -21.72
N ASP A 206 0.56 -3.82 -20.71
CA ASP A 206 0.74 -2.41 -20.33
C ASP A 206 1.20 -2.21 -18.89
N LYS A 207 1.27 -3.27 -18.07
CA LYS A 207 1.58 -3.18 -16.63
C LYS A 207 0.71 -2.16 -15.89
N VAL A 208 -0.60 -2.24 -16.10
CA VAL A 208 -1.59 -1.41 -15.42
C VAL A 208 -2.71 -2.24 -14.84
N SER A 209 -3.40 -1.69 -13.87
CA SER A 209 -4.51 -2.30 -13.13
C SER A 209 -5.63 -1.31 -12.94
N GLU A 210 -6.86 -1.80 -12.83
CA GLU A 210 -8.02 -0.95 -12.62
C GLU A 210 -8.23 -0.70 -11.13
N VAL A 211 -8.23 0.57 -10.73
CA VAL A 211 -8.68 0.99 -9.39
C VAL A 211 -10.19 1.08 -9.44
N PHE A 212 -10.90 0.16 -8.76
CA PHE A 212 -12.34 0.05 -8.94
C PHE A 212 -13.16 0.47 -7.71
N GLN A 213 -12.55 0.59 -6.54
CA GLN A 213 -13.27 1.08 -5.36
C GLN A 213 -12.31 1.62 -4.28
N LYS A 214 -12.84 2.52 -3.47
CA LYS A 214 -12.26 2.91 -2.18
C LYS A 214 -12.72 1.95 -1.10
N ILE A 215 -11.88 1.67 -0.13
CA ILE A 215 -12.18 0.79 1.01
C ILE A 215 -11.87 1.51 2.34
N PRO A 216 -12.54 1.13 3.47
CA PRO A 216 -13.62 0.15 3.59
C PRO A 216 -14.93 0.63 2.96
N LEU A 217 -15.82 -0.32 2.67
CA LEU A 217 -17.14 -0.05 2.11
C LEU A 217 -18.16 0.17 3.23
N PRO A 218 -19.26 0.94 2.99
CA PRO A 218 -20.40 0.93 3.88
C PRO A 218 -20.94 -0.49 4.05
N LYS A 219 -21.40 -0.83 5.25
CA LYS A 219 -22.16 -2.06 5.47
C LYS A 219 -23.51 -1.94 4.77
N GLU A 220 -24.00 -3.06 4.21
CA GLU A 220 -25.34 -3.13 3.67
C GLU A 220 -26.37 -3.15 4.82
N ASP A 221 -27.58 -2.60 4.58
CA ASP A 221 -28.65 -2.59 5.56
C ASP A 221 -29.00 -4.03 5.99
N GLY A 222 -28.70 -4.40 7.23
CA GLY A 222 -28.96 -5.73 7.79
C GLY A 222 -27.72 -6.59 8.08
N GLU A 223 -26.51 -6.12 7.81
CA GLU A 223 -25.26 -6.71 8.30
C GLU A 223 -24.94 -6.14 9.70
N GLU A 224 -25.11 -6.98 10.76
CA GLU A 224 -24.66 -6.68 12.14
C GLU A 224 -23.19 -7.08 12.36
#